data_3a5100b5f5ddf389288f9abc46b63cfb
#
_entry.id   3a5100b5f5ddf389288f9abc46b63cfb
#
_cell.length_a   1.000
_cell.length_b   1.000
_cell.length_c   1.000
_cell.angle_alpha   90.00
_cell.angle_beta   90.00
_cell.angle_gamma   90.00
#
_symmetry.space_group_name_H-M   'P 1'
#
loop_
_entity.id
_entity.type
_entity.pdbx_description
1 polymer ?
#
loop_
_entity_poly.entity_id
_entity_poly.type
_entity_poly.pdbx_seq_one_letter_code
_entity_poly.pdbx_strand_id
1 'polypeptide(L)'
;MPVLDTAALLHWPVERLSGGLVSRSQLEELEKLSPQRAMLVQSIELEWLTVATKDAEIAAANTGDLPRLSPVDLDVLALAISTGETLFTDDYSLQNVCRSLNHPFEAVSNRKSKQQWSWELRCIGCKATRKADSQTEQECEICGSVMKVKRAN
;
A
#
# COMPACT_ATOMS: atom_id res chain seq x y z
N MET A 1 -5.07 13.68 11.32
CA MET A 1 -3.79 13.00 11.63
C MET A 1 -3.66 11.72 10.80
N PRO A 2 -2.97 11.75 9.67
CA PRO A 2 -2.89 10.57 8.82
C PRO A 2 -2.02 9.48 9.45
N VAL A 3 -2.37 8.23 9.13
CA VAL A 3 -1.52 7.08 9.46
C VAL A 3 -0.50 6.91 8.34
N LEU A 4 0.76 6.81 8.70
CA LEU A 4 1.87 6.78 7.75
C LEU A 4 2.52 5.40 7.71
N ASP A 5 2.58 4.82 6.51
CA ASP A 5 3.33 3.60 6.27
C ASP A 5 4.83 3.89 6.26
N THR A 6 5.64 2.85 6.36
CA THR A 6 7.11 2.98 6.38
C THR A 6 7.64 3.68 5.12
N ALA A 7 7.00 3.50 3.98
CA ALA A 7 7.39 4.21 2.75
C ALA A 7 7.32 5.73 2.93
N ALA A 8 6.29 6.25 3.60
CA ALA A 8 6.19 7.67 3.89
C ALA A 8 7.32 8.13 4.82
N LEU A 9 7.62 7.34 5.84
CA LEU A 9 8.72 7.66 6.76
C LEU A 9 10.07 7.68 6.06
N LEU A 10 10.24 6.85 5.02
CA LEU A 10 11.49 6.78 4.25
C LEU A 10 11.64 7.95 3.26
N HIS A 11 10.55 8.40 2.65
CA HIS A 11 10.64 9.25 1.45
C HIS A 11 10.04 10.63 1.59
N TRP A 12 9.12 10.86 2.52
CA TRP A 12 8.48 12.18 2.62
C TRP A 12 9.39 13.21 3.27
N PRO A 13 9.22 14.50 2.90
CA PRO A 13 9.87 15.59 3.64
C PRO A 13 9.42 15.58 5.10
N VAL A 14 10.32 16.00 6.00
CA VAL A 14 10.08 16.02 7.44
C VAL A 14 8.84 16.82 7.80
N GLU A 15 8.64 17.93 7.12
CA GLU A 15 7.51 18.85 7.33
C GLU A 15 6.18 18.15 7.07
N ARG A 16 6.15 17.23 6.12
CA ARG A 16 4.94 16.49 5.78
C ARG A 16 4.64 15.36 6.75
N LEU A 17 5.66 14.84 7.42
CA LEU A 17 5.53 13.76 8.40
C LEU A 17 4.98 14.24 9.73
N SER A 18 5.29 15.48 10.12
CA SER A 18 4.93 16.02 11.42
C SER A 18 3.43 15.93 11.68
N GLY A 19 3.07 15.46 12.87
CA GLY A 19 1.67 15.27 13.26
C GLY A 19 1.07 13.94 12.81
N GLY A 20 1.82 13.09 12.14
CA GLY A 20 1.33 11.78 11.69
C GLY A 20 1.22 10.75 12.81
N LEU A 21 0.43 9.71 12.53
CA LEU A 21 0.27 8.55 13.41
C LEU A 21 1.11 7.40 12.86
N VAL A 22 1.88 6.77 13.71
CA VAL A 22 2.75 5.65 13.32
C VAL A 22 2.73 4.55 14.38
N SER A 23 2.98 3.33 13.95
CA SER A 23 3.13 2.20 14.87
C SER A 23 4.56 2.15 15.39
N ARG A 24 4.72 1.79 16.66
CA ARG A 24 6.04 1.66 17.27
C ARG A 24 6.91 0.62 16.58
N SER A 25 6.32 -0.41 16.02
CA SER A 25 7.04 -1.45 15.28
C SER A 25 7.70 -0.92 14.01
N GLN A 26 7.20 0.19 13.47
CA GLN A 26 7.79 0.79 12.27
C GLN A 26 9.18 1.37 12.52
N LEU A 27 9.48 1.77 13.74
CA LEU A 27 10.80 2.32 14.06
C LEU A 27 11.89 1.26 13.85
N GLU A 28 11.67 0.05 14.32
CA GLU A 28 12.62 -1.04 14.15
C GLU A 28 12.83 -1.40 12.69
N GLU A 29 11.74 -1.47 11.91
CA GLU A 29 11.82 -1.69 10.47
C GLU A 29 12.59 -0.57 9.78
N LEU A 30 12.32 0.68 10.16
CA LEU A 30 12.97 1.83 9.57
C LEU A 30 14.47 1.85 9.89
N GLU A 31 14.87 1.44 11.10
CA GLU A 31 16.27 1.33 11.50
C GLU A 31 17.04 0.33 10.63
N LYS A 32 16.38 -0.75 10.22
CA LYS A 32 16.98 -1.74 9.32
C LYS A 32 17.13 -1.21 7.89
N LEU A 33 16.15 -0.43 7.43
CA LEU A 33 16.14 0.11 6.08
C LEU A 33 17.00 1.36 5.92
N SER A 34 16.94 2.25 6.88
CA SER A 34 17.70 3.50 6.88
C SER A 34 17.89 4.03 8.31
N PRO A 35 19.03 3.73 8.93
CA PRO A 35 19.31 4.24 10.28
C PRO A 35 19.26 5.77 10.37
N GLN A 36 19.65 6.46 9.30
CA GLN A 36 19.63 7.91 9.24
C GLN A 36 18.21 8.46 9.28
N ARG A 37 17.28 7.87 8.51
CA ARG A 37 15.87 8.26 8.55
C ARG A 37 15.23 7.92 9.88
N ALA A 38 15.60 6.79 10.48
CA ALA A 38 15.11 6.40 11.80
C ALA A 38 15.48 7.45 12.85
N MET A 39 16.70 7.97 12.83
CA MET A 39 17.10 9.06 13.71
C MET A 39 16.30 10.33 13.45
N LEU A 40 16.12 10.67 12.19
CA LEU A 40 15.42 11.89 11.79
C LEU A 40 13.96 11.87 12.22
N VAL A 41 13.25 10.77 12.01
CA VAL A 41 11.82 10.67 12.37
C VAL A 41 11.60 10.67 13.88
N GLN A 42 12.59 10.29 14.67
CA GLN A 42 12.49 10.37 16.12
C GLN A 42 12.63 11.80 16.64
N SER A 43 13.16 12.70 15.83
CA SER A 43 13.35 14.11 16.20
C SER A 43 12.15 14.99 15.87
N ILE A 44 11.16 14.47 15.17
CA ILE A 44 9.97 15.23 14.77
C ILE A 44 8.74 14.79 15.56
N GLU A 45 7.68 15.59 15.53
CA GLU A 45 6.44 15.27 16.21
C GLU A 45 5.65 14.20 15.45
N LEU A 46 5.75 12.98 15.94
CA LEU A 46 4.94 11.86 15.49
C LEU A 46 4.30 11.21 16.71
N GLU A 47 3.10 10.72 16.53
CA GLU A 47 2.42 9.97 17.59
C GLU A 47 2.66 8.48 17.38
N TRP A 48 3.46 7.89 18.28
CA TRP A 48 3.84 6.48 18.23
C TRP A 48 2.85 5.67 19.08
N LEU A 49 2.11 4.79 18.43
CA LEU A 49 1.07 4.02 19.08
C LEU A 49 1.25 2.53 18.85
N THR A 50 0.67 1.73 19.75
CA THR A 50 0.57 0.28 19.60
C THR A 50 -0.88 -0.10 19.76
N VAL A 51 -1.43 -0.84 18.80
CA VAL A 51 -2.83 -1.23 18.76
C VAL A 51 -2.92 -2.73 18.53
N ALA A 52 -3.94 -3.37 19.11
CA ALA A 52 -4.20 -4.80 18.87
C ALA A 52 -4.50 -5.03 17.37
N THR A 53 -3.95 -6.10 16.81
CA THR A 53 -4.02 -6.38 15.37
C THR A 53 -5.15 -7.31 14.95
N LYS A 54 -5.98 -7.74 15.89
CA LYS A 54 -7.04 -8.74 15.61
C LYS A 54 -7.95 -8.33 14.47
N ASP A 55 -8.47 -7.11 14.50
CA ASP A 55 -9.38 -6.62 13.47
C ASP A 55 -8.69 -6.49 12.11
N ALA A 56 -7.42 -6.09 12.12
CA ALA A 56 -6.61 -6.02 10.90
C ALA A 56 -6.37 -7.41 10.31
N GLU A 57 -6.09 -8.39 11.14
CA GLU A 57 -5.89 -9.76 10.72
C GLU A 57 -7.15 -10.36 10.10
N ILE A 58 -8.31 -10.11 10.71
CA ILE A 58 -9.60 -10.56 10.18
C ILE A 58 -9.88 -9.92 8.81
N ALA A 59 -9.70 -8.62 8.72
CA ALA A 59 -9.92 -7.90 7.47
C ALA A 59 -9.00 -8.41 6.35
N ALA A 60 -7.71 -8.60 6.65
CA ALA A 60 -6.74 -9.10 5.69
C ALA A 60 -7.03 -10.55 5.27
N ALA A 61 -7.49 -11.38 6.20
CA ALA A 61 -7.88 -12.75 5.90
C ALA A 61 -9.09 -12.79 4.95
N ASN A 62 -10.06 -11.89 5.17
CA ASN A 62 -11.27 -11.81 4.33
C ASN A 62 -10.96 -11.45 2.87
N THR A 63 -9.91 -10.68 2.62
CA THR A 63 -9.49 -10.31 1.26
C THR A 63 -8.45 -11.28 0.68
N GLY A 64 -7.92 -12.19 1.48
CA GLY A 64 -6.86 -13.10 1.05
C GLY A 64 -5.46 -12.47 1.09
N ASP A 65 -5.33 -11.26 1.64
CA ASP A 65 -4.04 -10.55 1.67
C ASP A 65 -3.19 -10.86 2.91
N LEU A 66 -3.74 -11.56 3.90
CA LEU A 66 -3.03 -11.80 5.15
C LEU A 66 -1.63 -12.40 4.98
N PRO A 67 -1.40 -13.41 4.12
CA PRO A 67 -0.06 -13.96 3.93
C PRO A 67 0.95 -12.98 3.31
N ARG A 68 0.48 -11.91 2.71
CA ARG A 68 1.32 -10.89 2.05
C ARG A 68 1.70 -9.75 2.97
N LEU A 69 1.09 -9.68 4.15
CA LEU A 69 1.32 -8.60 5.09
C LEU A 69 2.28 -9.05 6.19
N SER A 70 3.29 -8.22 6.45
CA SER A 70 4.19 -8.44 7.58
C SER A 70 3.50 -8.07 8.89
N PRO A 71 4.07 -8.46 10.05
CA PRO A 71 3.55 -8.00 11.34
C PRO A 71 3.50 -6.46 11.45
N VAL A 72 4.48 -5.77 10.88
CA VAL A 72 4.50 -4.30 10.87
C VAL A 72 3.35 -3.75 10.03
N ASP A 73 3.09 -4.35 8.87
CA ASP A 73 1.96 -3.95 8.02
C ASP A 73 0.63 -4.10 8.75
N LEU A 74 0.47 -5.18 9.50
CA LEU A 74 -0.74 -5.42 10.30
C LEU A 74 -0.87 -4.39 11.41
N ASP A 75 0.23 -3.99 12.04
CA ASP A 75 0.22 -2.93 13.05
C ASP A 75 -0.24 -1.60 12.45
N VAL A 76 0.26 -1.26 11.28
CA VAL A 76 -0.12 -0.03 10.55
C VAL A 76 -1.61 -0.07 10.18
N LEU A 77 -2.07 -1.19 9.65
CA LEU A 77 -3.46 -1.38 9.28
C LEU A 77 -4.38 -1.28 10.50
N ALA A 78 -4.00 -1.93 11.61
CA ALA A 78 -4.75 -1.87 12.86
C ALA A 78 -4.86 -0.45 13.38
N LEU A 79 -3.79 0.32 13.29
CA LEU A 79 -3.78 1.72 13.68
C LEU A 79 -4.76 2.54 12.83
N ALA A 80 -4.78 2.31 11.52
CA ALA A 80 -5.71 2.98 10.62
C ALA A 80 -7.16 2.63 10.96
N ILE A 81 -7.46 1.36 11.15
CA ILE A 81 -8.81 0.90 11.47
C ILE A 81 -9.28 1.49 12.81
N SER A 82 -8.44 1.45 13.83
CA SER A 82 -8.83 1.89 15.18
C SER A 82 -9.02 3.39 15.28
N THR A 83 -8.31 4.18 14.50
CA THR A 83 -8.40 5.65 14.52
C THR A 83 -9.38 6.20 13.50
N GLY A 84 -9.70 5.44 12.45
CA GLY A 84 -10.50 5.90 11.34
C GLY A 84 -9.79 6.90 10.42
N GLU A 85 -8.50 7.15 10.63
CA GLU A 85 -7.74 8.12 9.88
C GLU A 85 -7.26 7.57 8.53
N THR A 86 -7.02 8.46 7.58
CA THR A 86 -6.52 8.08 6.25
C THR A 86 -5.17 7.39 6.36
N LEU A 87 -5.05 6.23 5.71
CA LEU A 87 -3.78 5.50 5.62
C LEU A 87 -3.04 5.88 4.34
N PHE A 88 -1.79 6.31 4.50
CA PHE A 88 -0.90 6.58 3.36
C PHE A 88 0.03 5.40 3.18
N THR A 89 -0.15 4.67 2.08
CA THR A 89 0.67 3.49 1.77
C THR A 89 0.75 3.27 0.26
N ASP A 90 1.89 2.79 -0.20
CA ASP A 90 2.06 2.33 -1.58
C ASP A 90 1.90 0.81 -1.69
N ASP A 91 1.71 0.11 -0.57
CA ASP A 91 1.52 -1.33 -0.55
C ASP A 91 0.13 -1.68 -1.10
N TYR A 92 0.12 -2.42 -2.21
CA TYR A 92 -1.12 -2.83 -2.87
C TYR A 92 -2.02 -3.67 -1.94
N SER A 93 -1.42 -4.57 -1.16
CA SER A 93 -2.20 -5.43 -0.26
C SER A 93 -2.90 -4.62 0.83
N LEU A 94 -2.22 -3.63 1.40
CA LEU A 94 -2.84 -2.73 2.37
C LEU A 94 -3.96 -1.90 1.73
N GLN A 95 -3.72 -1.37 0.53
CA GLN A 95 -4.73 -0.62 -0.21
C GLN A 95 -5.96 -1.47 -0.49
N ASN A 96 -5.76 -2.73 -0.85
CA ASN A 96 -6.85 -3.65 -1.15
C ASN A 96 -7.72 -3.92 0.08
N VAL A 97 -7.12 -4.14 1.23
CA VAL A 97 -7.86 -4.32 2.48
C VAL A 97 -8.65 -3.05 2.84
N CYS A 98 -8.02 -1.88 2.72
CA CYS A 98 -8.70 -0.60 2.96
C CYS A 98 -9.91 -0.43 2.04
N ARG A 99 -9.74 -0.78 0.77
CA ARG A 99 -10.84 -0.69 -0.20
C ARG A 99 -12.01 -1.59 0.20
N SER A 100 -11.74 -2.80 0.67
CA SER A 100 -12.78 -3.74 1.10
C SER A 100 -13.53 -3.25 2.32
N LEU A 101 -12.87 -2.47 3.18
CA LEU A 101 -13.45 -1.91 4.40
C LEU A 101 -14.10 -0.53 4.18
N ASN A 102 -14.02 0.02 2.98
CA ASN A 102 -14.36 1.41 2.69
C ASN A 102 -13.57 2.39 3.58
N HIS A 103 -12.34 2.01 3.92
CA HIS A 103 -11.46 2.84 4.74
C HIS A 103 -10.67 3.79 3.83
N PRO A 104 -10.57 5.09 4.18
CA PRO A 104 -9.83 6.03 3.35
C PRO A 104 -8.33 5.71 3.30
N PHE A 105 -7.79 5.70 2.12
CA PHE A 105 -6.36 5.48 1.90
C PHE A 105 -5.88 6.31 0.72
N GLU A 106 -4.59 6.61 0.72
CA GLU A 106 -3.94 7.31 -0.38
C GLU A 106 -2.53 6.75 -0.59
N ALA A 107 -2.01 6.93 -1.79
CA ALA A 107 -0.65 6.53 -2.11
C ALA A 107 0.35 7.49 -1.46
N VAL A 108 1.49 6.97 -1.05
CA VAL A 108 2.60 7.77 -0.54
C VAL A 108 3.23 8.57 -1.67
N SER A 109 3.41 7.96 -2.83
CA SER A 109 4.02 8.59 -3.98
C SER A 109 3.04 9.52 -4.69
N ASN A 110 3.42 10.81 -4.82
CA ASN A 110 2.62 11.79 -5.54
C ASN A 110 2.46 11.49 -7.03
N ARG A 111 3.33 10.65 -7.58
CA ARG A 111 3.23 10.25 -8.98
C ARG A 111 1.93 9.54 -9.28
N LYS A 112 1.41 8.79 -8.31
CA LYS A 112 0.16 8.04 -8.48
C LYS A 112 -1.08 8.90 -8.46
N SER A 113 -1.04 10.03 -7.75
CA SER A 113 -2.17 10.95 -7.75
C SER A 113 -2.33 11.68 -9.08
N LYS A 114 -1.27 11.77 -9.86
CA LYS A 114 -1.26 12.43 -11.16
C LYS A 114 -1.34 11.46 -12.33
N GLN A 115 -0.95 10.22 -12.11
CA GLN A 115 -0.94 9.18 -13.13
C GLN A 115 -1.91 8.11 -12.74
N GLN A 116 -2.99 7.99 -13.50
CA GLN A 116 -3.86 6.85 -13.35
C GLN A 116 -3.14 5.65 -13.93
N TRP A 117 -2.94 4.65 -13.09
CA TRP A 117 -2.41 3.39 -13.54
C TRP A 117 -3.49 2.67 -14.33
N SER A 118 -3.29 2.53 -15.62
CA SER A 118 -4.12 1.68 -16.42
C SER A 118 -3.40 0.36 -16.65
N TRP A 119 -4.16 -0.71 -16.62
CA TRP A 119 -3.68 -2.04 -16.94
C TRP A 119 -4.18 -2.42 -18.30
N GLU A 120 -3.32 -3.05 -19.09
CA GLU A 120 -3.69 -3.55 -20.39
C GLU A 120 -3.46 -5.05 -20.48
N LEU A 121 -4.27 -5.71 -21.29
CA LEU A 121 -4.05 -7.10 -21.64
C LEU A 121 -3.21 -7.14 -22.91
N ARG A 122 -2.05 -7.77 -22.84
CA ARG A 122 -1.15 -7.92 -23.97
C ARG A 122 -1.06 -9.37 -24.37
N CYS A 123 -1.33 -9.66 -25.63
CA CYS A 123 -1.17 -10.99 -26.19
C CYS A 123 0.30 -11.36 -26.30
N ILE A 124 0.67 -12.53 -25.81
CA ILE A 124 2.06 -13.02 -25.91
C ILE A 124 2.42 -13.47 -27.31
N GLY A 125 1.44 -13.76 -28.14
CA GLY A 125 1.64 -14.18 -29.53
C GLY A 125 1.73 -13.01 -30.51
N CYS A 126 0.60 -12.38 -30.79
CA CYS A 126 0.55 -11.28 -31.78
C CYS A 126 0.81 -9.90 -31.18
N LYS A 127 0.97 -9.79 -29.88
CA LYS A 127 1.20 -8.55 -29.13
C LYS A 127 0.05 -7.53 -29.23
N ALA A 128 -1.16 -7.99 -29.59
CA ALA A 128 -2.34 -7.15 -29.54
C ALA A 128 -2.62 -6.73 -28.08
N THR A 129 -3.09 -5.51 -27.90
CA THR A 129 -3.39 -4.97 -26.57
C THR A 129 -4.85 -4.53 -26.49
N ARG A 130 -5.44 -4.64 -25.31
CA ARG A 130 -6.74 -4.05 -25.00
C ARG A 130 -6.78 -3.65 -23.54
N LYS A 131 -7.75 -2.80 -23.18
CA LYS A 131 -7.90 -2.37 -21.80
C LYS A 131 -8.23 -3.56 -20.90
N ALA A 132 -7.52 -3.71 -19.79
CA ALA A 132 -7.78 -4.75 -18.84
C ALA A 132 -8.95 -4.36 -17.91
N ASP A 133 -10.02 -5.15 -17.95
CA ASP A 133 -11.16 -4.97 -17.04
C ASP A 133 -10.96 -5.71 -15.71
N SER A 134 -10.05 -6.67 -15.68
CA SER A 134 -9.68 -7.43 -14.50
C SER A 134 -8.22 -7.84 -14.61
N GLN A 135 -7.64 -8.28 -13.50
CA GLN A 135 -6.26 -8.77 -13.49
C GLN A 135 -6.15 -10.26 -13.81
N THR A 136 -7.09 -10.79 -14.55
CA THR A 136 -7.08 -12.20 -14.96
C THR A 136 -6.60 -12.34 -16.39
N GLU A 137 -5.89 -13.42 -16.67
CA GLU A 137 -5.47 -13.74 -18.02
C GLU A 137 -6.68 -14.08 -18.89
N GLN A 138 -6.65 -13.66 -20.15
CA GLN A 138 -7.72 -13.92 -21.10
C GLN A 138 -7.11 -14.39 -22.42
N GLU A 139 -7.93 -15.04 -23.25
CA GLU A 139 -7.49 -15.44 -24.58
C GLU A 139 -7.58 -14.27 -25.57
N CYS A 140 -6.59 -14.18 -26.44
CA CYS A 140 -6.59 -13.19 -27.49
C CYS A 140 -7.64 -13.55 -28.56
N GLU A 141 -8.50 -12.63 -28.91
CA GLU A 141 -9.52 -12.82 -29.94
C GLU A 141 -8.91 -12.94 -31.35
N ILE A 142 -7.69 -12.47 -31.54
CA ILE A 142 -7.03 -12.45 -32.85
C ILE A 142 -6.30 -13.76 -33.10
N CYS A 143 -5.48 -14.22 -32.19
CA CYS A 143 -4.63 -15.39 -32.39
C CYS A 143 -4.88 -16.54 -31.42
N GLY A 144 -5.75 -16.39 -30.43
CA GLY A 144 -6.06 -17.41 -29.45
C GLY A 144 -5.01 -17.63 -28.38
N SER A 145 -3.90 -16.89 -28.42
CA SER A 145 -2.87 -16.97 -27.40
C SER A 145 -3.31 -16.30 -26.10
N VAL A 146 -2.67 -16.65 -24.99
CA VAL A 146 -2.98 -16.05 -23.69
C VAL A 146 -2.58 -14.58 -23.69
N MET A 147 -3.47 -13.73 -23.21
CA MET A 147 -3.18 -12.32 -22.95
C MET A 147 -2.83 -12.13 -21.47
N LYS A 148 -1.71 -11.50 -21.22
CA LYS A 148 -1.26 -11.22 -19.85
C LYS A 148 -1.52 -9.76 -19.50
N VAL A 149 -1.85 -9.53 -18.22
CA VAL A 149 -2.03 -8.17 -17.72
C VAL A 149 -0.66 -7.52 -17.59
N LYS A 150 -0.49 -6.40 -18.26
CA LYS A 150 0.71 -5.58 -18.21
C LYS A 150 0.33 -4.16 -17.83
N ARG A 151 1.26 -3.47 -17.19
CA ARG A 151 1.06 -2.07 -16.86
C ARG A 151 1.19 -1.22 -18.13
N ALA A 152 0.16 -0.45 -18.43
CA ALA A 152 0.19 0.47 -19.55
C ALA A 152 1.02 1.71 -19.20
N ASN A 153 1.83 2.15 -20.13
CA ASN A 153 2.63 3.37 -19.96
C ASN A 153 1.82 4.62 -20.32
#